data_db461eaf8e5d17df3d2c85581dbf78be
#
_entry.id   db461eaf8e5d17df3d2c85581dbf78be
#
_cell.length_a   1.000
_cell.length_b   1.000
_cell.length_c   1.000
_cell.angle_alpha   90.00
_cell.angle_beta   90.00
_cell.angle_gamma   90.00
#
_symmetry.space_group_name_H-M   'P 1'
#
loop_
_entity.id
_entity.type
_entity.pdbx_description
1 polymer ?
#
loop_
_entity_poly.entity_id
_entity_poly.type
_entity_poly.pdbx_seq_one_letter_code
_entity_poly.pdbx_strand_id
1 'polypeptide(L)'
;MQRIRRRTEWVKHTLEILRKKGGLEMERGFVTHRTMAEPRFLDGSIDPNDRPIGTCFMGKPETVNTGPVGSARFSTLRSWLSQWSPDDTNAHGEKSAAHISVPMLAIEHSADDAVPQPHTQRIFDACASADKTMHCIQGATHYFSGQPELLALTADTCLAWMQERRLLV
;
A
#
# COMPACT_ATOMS: atom_id res chain seq x y z
N MET A 1 -13.91 1.89 -0.24
CA MET A 1 -14.02 3.20 0.45
C MET A 1 -15.15 3.25 1.49
N GLN A 2 -16.40 2.88 1.16
CA GLN A 2 -17.53 2.99 2.10
C GLN A 2 -17.33 2.21 3.43
N ARG A 3 -16.77 0.99 3.38
CA ARG A 3 -16.48 0.19 4.60
C ARG A 3 -15.43 0.86 5.49
N ILE A 4 -14.41 1.47 4.89
CA ILE A 4 -13.34 2.17 5.63
C ILE A 4 -13.92 3.40 6.30
N ARG A 5 -14.73 4.22 5.60
CA ARG A 5 -15.39 5.40 6.18
C ARG A 5 -16.31 5.04 7.35
N ARG A 6 -17.16 4.03 7.20
CA ARG A 6 -18.03 3.55 8.28
C ARG A 6 -17.22 3.10 9.51
N ARG A 7 -16.10 2.41 9.29
CA ARG A 7 -15.20 2.01 10.38
C ARG A 7 -14.54 3.20 11.05
N THR A 8 -14.13 4.21 10.27
CA THR A 8 -13.55 5.45 10.79
C THR A 8 -14.54 6.21 11.67
N GLU A 9 -15.77 6.34 11.25
CA GLU A 9 -16.86 6.97 12.04
C GLU A 9 -17.08 6.24 13.36
N TRP A 10 -17.14 4.92 13.32
CA TRP A 10 -17.27 4.10 14.53
C TRP A 10 -16.05 4.27 15.46
N VAL A 11 -14.84 4.34 14.93
CA VAL A 11 -13.61 4.57 15.72
C VAL A 11 -13.66 5.93 16.40
N LYS A 12 -13.98 7.00 15.66
CA LYS A 12 -14.08 8.35 16.21
C LYS A 12 -15.13 8.43 17.33
N HIS A 13 -16.29 7.88 17.10
CA HIS A 13 -17.36 7.83 18.11
C HIS A 13 -16.95 7.05 19.36
N THR A 14 -16.30 5.91 19.18
CA THR A 14 -15.82 5.07 20.29
C THR A 14 -14.76 5.79 21.13
N LEU A 15 -13.81 6.48 20.48
CA LEU A 15 -12.80 7.29 21.16
C LEU A 15 -13.44 8.41 21.99
N GLU A 16 -14.45 9.07 21.46
CA GLU A 16 -15.18 10.12 22.19
C GLU A 16 -15.86 9.58 23.45
N ILE A 17 -16.53 8.43 23.35
CA ILE A 17 -17.15 7.76 24.51
C ILE A 17 -16.11 7.40 25.56
N LEU A 18 -14.98 6.82 25.15
CA LEU A 18 -13.91 6.42 26.06
C LEU A 18 -13.31 7.62 26.77
N ARG A 19 -13.05 8.72 26.07
CA ARG A 19 -12.56 9.98 26.67
C ARG A 19 -13.53 10.52 27.73
N LYS A 20 -14.81 10.57 27.43
CA LYS A 20 -15.83 11.02 28.39
C LYS A 20 -15.92 10.13 29.63
N LYS A 21 -15.59 8.86 29.52
CA LYS A 21 -15.58 7.89 30.63
C LYS A 21 -14.24 7.80 31.37
N GLY A 22 -13.23 8.57 30.97
CA GLY A 22 -11.88 8.49 31.55
C GLY A 22 -11.14 7.20 31.24
N GLY A 23 -11.59 6.42 30.23
CA GLY A 23 -10.95 5.19 29.81
C GLY A 23 -9.69 5.41 28.96
N LEU A 24 -8.78 4.43 28.96
CA LEU A 24 -7.61 4.43 28.11
C LEU A 24 -8.02 4.04 26.68
N GLU A 25 -7.72 4.91 25.73
CA GLU A 25 -8.08 4.73 24.29
C GLU A 25 -7.43 3.49 23.68
N MET A 26 -6.30 3.04 24.24
CA MET A 26 -5.55 1.87 23.75
C MET A 26 -6.12 0.53 24.20
N GLU A 27 -7.07 0.51 25.13
CA GLU A 27 -7.69 -0.72 25.62
C GLU A 27 -8.60 -1.41 24.59
N ARG A 28 -8.99 -0.67 23.55
CA ARG A 28 -9.78 -1.21 22.45
C ARG A 28 -8.96 -1.39 21.18
N GLY A 29 -9.05 -2.60 20.65
CA GLY A 29 -8.45 -2.94 19.37
C GLY A 29 -9.31 -3.91 18.60
N PHE A 30 -8.98 -4.10 17.35
CA PHE A 30 -9.65 -5.01 16.44
C PHE A 30 -8.71 -5.46 15.33
N VAL A 31 -9.07 -6.55 14.66
CA VAL A 31 -8.31 -7.05 13.52
C VAL A 31 -8.73 -6.29 12.26
N THR A 32 -7.73 -5.84 11.51
CA THR A 32 -7.90 -5.22 10.20
C THR A 32 -7.30 -6.12 9.13
N HIS A 33 -8.10 -6.52 8.16
CA HIS A 33 -7.65 -7.27 7.00
C HIS A 33 -7.20 -6.30 5.90
N ARG A 34 -5.92 -6.31 5.54
CA ARG A 34 -5.37 -5.39 4.54
C ARG A 34 -5.99 -5.54 3.15
N THR A 35 -6.42 -6.74 2.80
CA THR A 35 -7.14 -6.98 1.54
C THR A 35 -8.40 -6.13 1.38
N MET A 36 -8.93 -5.58 2.49
CA MET A 36 -10.06 -4.65 2.46
C MET A 36 -9.73 -3.32 1.75
N ALA A 37 -8.47 -2.94 1.67
CA ALA A 37 -8.04 -1.68 1.08
C ALA A 37 -8.17 -1.66 -0.46
N GLU A 38 -8.04 -2.84 -1.08
CA GLU A 38 -8.02 -2.99 -2.53
C GLU A 38 -9.14 -3.92 -2.99
N PRO A 39 -10.19 -3.39 -3.64
CA PRO A 39 -11.34 -4.20 -4.08
C PRO A 39 -10.96 -5.35 -5.01
N ARG A 40 -9.94 -5.18 -5.84
CA ARG A 40 -9.46 -6.20 -6.79
C ARG A 40 -8.96 -7.47 -6.12
N PHE A 41 -8.59 -7.41 -4.85
CA PHE A 41 -8.22 -8.58 -4.08
C PHE A 41 -9.42 -9.47 -3.69
N LEU A 42 -10.61 -8.88 -3.65
CA LEU A 42 -11.84 -9.54 -3.19
C LEU A 42 -12.80 -9.85 -4.34
N ASP A 43 -12.63 -9.20 -5.47
CA ASP A 43 -13.49 -9.34 -6.64
C ASP A 43 -12.63 -9.68 -7.87
N GLY A 44 -12.67 -10.94 -8.26
CA GLY A 44 -11.91 -11.44 -9.40
C GLY A 44 -12.45 -10.99 -10.77
N SER A 45 -13.61 -10.31 -10.82
CA SER A 45 -14.14 -9.73 -12.05
C SER A 45 -13.50 -8.39 -12.41
N ILE A 46 -12.85 -7.75 -11.42
CA ILE A 46 -12.09 -6.53 -11.64
C ILE A 46 -10.67 -6.93 -12.08
N ASP A 47 -10.17 -6.29 -13.11
CA ASP A 47 -8.85 -6.60 -13.67
C ASP A 47 -7.77 -6.68 -12.59
N PRO A 48 -7.11 -7.83 -12.48
CA PRO A 48 -6.05 -8.05 -11.51
C PRO A 48 -4.68 -7.52 -11.94
N ASN A 49 -4.51 -6.95 -13.12
CA ASN A 49 -3.23 -6.76 -13.81
C ASN A 49 -2.69 -8.10 -14.40
N ASP A 50 -1.36 -8.32 -14.44
CA ASP A 50 -0.76 -9.56 -14.98
C ASP A 50 -0.69 -10.71 -13.96
N ARG A 51 -1.12 -10.49 -12.72
CA ARG A 51 -1.14 -11.56 -11.71
C ARG A 51 -2.30 -12.54 -11.94
N PRO A 52 -2.22 -13.76 -11.40
CA PRO A 52 -3.34 -14.69 -11.43
C PRO A 52 -4.58 -14.12 -10.71
N ILE A 53 -5.75 -14.25 -11.33
CA ILE A 53 -7.03 -13.79 -10.80
C ILE A 53 -7.28 -14.39 -9.40
N GLY A 54 -7.73 -13.55 -8.47
CA GLY A 54 -8.05 -13.96 -7.10
C GLY A 54 -6.83 -14.14 -6.20
N THR A 55 -5.65 -13.68 -6.62
CA THR A 55 -4.44 -13.68 -5.78
C THR A 55 -4.13 -12.32 -5.19
N CYS A 56 -3.58 -12.33 -3.98
CA CYS A 56 -3.01 -11.16 -3.33
C CYS A 56 -1.93 -11.61 -2.33
N PHE A 57 -0.86 -10.84 -2.19
CA PHE A 57 0.24 -11.13 -1.26
C PHE A 57 0.72 -12.60 -1.35
N MET A 58 0.89 -13.12 -2.56
CA MET A 58 1.29 -14.50 -2.87
C MET A 58 0.27 -15.59 -2.50
N GLY A 59 -1.02 -15.25 -2.35
CA GLY A 59 -2.03 -16.24 -2.03
C GLY A 59 -3.46 -15.76 -2.25
N LYS A 60 -4.40 -16.59 -1.84
CA LYS A 60 -5.82 -16.19 -1.83
C LYS A 60 -6.13 -15.30 -0.64
N PRO A 61 -7.05 -14.32 -0.74
CA PRO A 61 -7.39 -13.41 0.34
C PRO A 61 -7.75 -14.11 1.66
N GLU A 62 -8.47 -15.20 1.61
CA GLU A 62 -8.86 -15.98 2.80
C GLU A 62 -7.63 -16.54 3.53
N THR A 63 -6.70 -17.14 2.78
CA THR A 63 -5.49 -17.75 3.34
C THR A 63 -4.52 -16.69 3.86
N VAL A 64 -4.26 -15.64 3.10
CA VAL A 64 -3.29 -14.61 3.51
C VAL A 64 -3.80 -13.76 4.67
N ASN A 65 -5.11 -13.61 4.85
CA ASN A 65 -5.66 -12.90 6.00
C ASN A 65 -5.60 -13.73 7.30
N THR A 66 -5.61 -15.04 7.21
CA THR A 66 -5.66 -15.95 8.39
C THR A 66 -4.32 -16.60 8.71
N GLY A 67 -3.34 -16.53 7.80
CA GLY A 67 -2.01 -17.11 8.01
C GLY A 67 -1.22 -16.41 9.13
N PRO A 68 -0.24 -17.10 9.74
CA PRO A 68 0.58 -16.56 10.85
C PRO A 68 1.32 -15.26 10.49
N VAL A 69 1.75 -15.13 9.24
CA VAL A 69 2.39 -13.93 8.69
C VAL A 69 1.48 -13.19 7.72
N GLY A 70 0.19 -13.41 7.83
CA GLY A 70 -0.80 -12.92 6.88
C GLY A 70 -1.04 -11.41 6.92
N SER A 71 -1.95 -10.97 6.06
CA SER A 71 -2.28 -9.55 5.87
C SER A 71 -3.18 -8.97 6.96
N ALA A 72 -3.70 -9.80 7.88
CA ALA A 72 -4.43 -9.30 9.04
C ALA A 72 -3.48 -8.63 10.03
N ARG A 73 -3.92 -7.52 10.59
CA ARG A 73 -3.17 -6.76 11.60
C ARG A 73 -4.09 -6.35 12.73
N PHE A 74 -3.55 -6.43 13.96
CA PHE A 74 -4.20 -5.80 15.09
C PHE A 74 -4.10 -4.29 14.97
N SER A 75 -5.22 -3.60 15.09
CA SER A 75 -5.32 -2.15 15.06
C SER A 75 -5.94 -1.65 16.35
N THR A 76 -5.32 -0.69 17.01
CA THR A 76 -5.99 0.09 18.04
C THR A 76 -6.86 1.17 17.38
N LEU A 77 -7.73 1.82 18.14
CA LEU A 77 -8.54 2.92 17.63
C LEU A 77 -7.68 4.04 17.04
N ARG A 78 -6.59 4.39 17.72
CA ARG A 78 -5.66 5.45 17.26
C ARG A 78 -4.85 5.03 16.04
N SER A 79 -4.34 3.80 16.00
CA SER A 79 -3.59 3.32 14.84
C SER A 79 -4.47 3.18 13.59
N TRP A 80 -5.76 2.89 13.76
CA TRP A 80 -6.71 2.96 12.66
C TRP A 80 -6.80 4.36 12.06
N LEU A 81 -6.97 5.39 12.88
CA LEU A 81 -7.03 6.77 12.39
C LEU A 81 -5.74 7.18 11.67
N SER A 82 -4.60 6.83 12.25
CA SER A 82 -3.28 7.15 11.70
C SER A 82 -2.99 6.48 10.35
N GLN A 83 -3.54 5.29 10.09
CA GLN A 83 -3.16 4.48 8.92
C GLN A 83 -4.29 4.27 7.90
N TRP A 84 -5.54 4.23 8.36
CA TRP A 84 -6.67 3.79 7.54
C TRP A 84 -7.73 4.86 7.29
N SER A 85 -7.82 5.87 8.15
CA SER A 85 -8.79 6.92 7.98
C SER A 85 -8.43 7.79 6.77
N PRO A 86 -9.32 7.96 5.78
CA PRO A 86 -9.04 8.81 4.63
C PRO A 86 -8.81 10.29 5.01
N ASP A 87 -9.38 10.70 6.14
CA ASP A 87 -9.41 12.09 6.57
C ASP A 87 -8.29 12.42 7.58
N ASP A 88 -7.83 11.42 8.34
CA ASP A 88 -6.90 11.63 9.46
C ASP A 88 -5.50 11.03 9.20
N THR A 89 -5.36 10.16 8.20
CA THR A 89 -4.08 9.49 7.93
C THR A 89 -3.06 10.39 7.26
N ASN A 90 -1.81 10.26 7.70
CA ASN A 90 -0.64 10.77 6.99
C ASN A 90 -0.06 9.75 6.00
N ALA A 91 -0.52 8.50 6.05
CA ALA A 91 -0.10 7.43 5.13
C ALA A 91 -0.91 7.49 3.82
N HIS A 92 -0.81 8.61 3.11
CA HIS A 92 -1.50 8.85 1.85
C HIS A 92 -0.48 9.16 0.76
N GLY A 93 -0.21 8.18 -0.10
CA GLY A 93 0.87 8.24 -1.09
C GLY A 93 0.84 9.50 -1.96
N GLU A 94 -0.32 9.83 -2.54
CA GLU A 94 -0.46 11.00 -3.41
C GLU A 94 -0.24 12.32 -2.67
N LYS A 95 -0.81 12.47 -1.46
CA LYS A 95 -0.60 13.67 -0.64
C LYS A 95 0.86 13.82 -0.23
N SER A 96 1.52 12.72 0.12
CA SER A 96 2.94 12.73 0.50
C SER A 96 3.83 13.01 -0.70
N ALA A 97 3.53 12.42 -1.86
CA ALA A 97 4.29 12.64 -3.08
C ALA A 97 4.24 14.10 -3.57
N ALA A 98 3.14 14.81 -3.32
CA ALA A 98 3.01 16.23 -3.64
C ALA A 98 4.02 17.14 -2.90
N HIS A 99 4.72 16.62 -1.91
CA HIS A 99 5.78 17.33 -1.17
C HIS A 99 7.20 16.86 -1.51
N ILE A 100 7.36 15.88 -2.40
CA ILE A 100 8.67 15.41 -2.84
C ILE A 100 9.22 16.39 -3.87
N SER A 101 10.36 17.02 -3.55
CA SER A 101 11.06 17.97 -4.43
C SER A 101 12.43 17.47 -4.91
N VAL A 102 12.90 16.34 -4.38
CA VAL A 102 14.15 15.68 -4.78
C VAL A 102 13.89 14.72 -5.96
N PRO A 103 14.93 14.28 -6.70
CA PRO A 103 14.78 13.30 -7.76
C PRO A 103 14.02 12.06 -7.27
N MET A 104 13.08 11.56 -8.07
CA MET A 104 12.24 10.41 -7.73
C MET A 104 12.24 9.37 -8.86
N LEU A 105 12.56 8.13 -8.52
CA LEU A 105 12.33 6.96 -9.35
C LEU A 105 11.13 6.18 -8.81
N ALA A 106 10.12 5.97 -9.64
CA ALA A 106 9.00 5.09 -9.36
C ALA A 106 9.14 3.81 -10.19
N ILE A 107 9.08 2.66 -9.54
CA ILE A 107 9.09 1.36 -10.23
C ILE A 107 7.75 0.70 -10.00
N GLU A 108 7.08 0.36 -11.09
CA GLU A 108 5.84 -0.40 -11.11
C GLU A 108 6.12 -1.84 -11.52
N HIS A 109 5.46 -2.78 -10.87
CA HIS A 109 5.49 -4.19 -11.27
C HIS A 109 4.14 -4.55 -11.91
N SER A 110 4.15 -5.07 -13.14
CA SER A 110 2.90 -5.30 -13.86
C SER A 110 2.07 -6.46 -13.28
N ALA A 111 2.69 -7.39 -12.59
CA ALA A 111 2.03 -8.50 -11.89
C ALA A 111 2.00 -8.31 -10.36
N ASP A 112 2.02 -7.06 -9.88
CA ASP A 112 2.04 -6.77 -8.44
C ASP A 112 0.76 -7.26 -7.76
N ASP A 113 0.92 -8.15 -6.79
CA ASP A 113 -0.15 -8.76 -6.02
C ASP A 113 -0.37 -8.10 -4.65
N ALA A 114 0.39 -7.04 -4.33
CA ALA A 114 0.26 -6.28 -3.08
C ALA A 114 -0.12 -4.81 -3.33
N VAL A 115 0.42 -4.19 -4.36
CA VAL A 115 0.17 -2.79 -4.74
C VAL A 115 -0.11 -2.69 -6.26
N PRO A 116 -1.24 -3.27 -6.72
CA PRO A 116 -1.53 -3.33 -8.14
C PRO A 116 -1.79 -1.93 -8.75
N GLN A 117 -1.64 -1.84 -10.06
CA GLN A 117 -1.96 -0.62 -10.81
C GLN A 117 -3.40 -0.14 -10.52
N PRO A 118 -3.69 1.15 -10.50
CA PRO A 118 -2.82 2.26 -10.88
C PRO A 118 -2.14 2.98 -9.70
N HIS A 119 -1.84 2.29 -8.59
CA HIS A 119 -1.33 2.97 -7.39
C HIS A 119 -0.01 3.70 -7.64
N THR A 120 0.96 3.04 -8.30
CA THR A 120 2.27 3.65 -8.58
C THR A 120 2.13 4.86 -9.49
N GLN A 121 1.31 4.75 -10.55
CA GLN A 121 1.05 5.85 -11.48
C GLN A 121 0.46 7.07 -10.78
N ARG A 122 -0.53 6.87 -9.91
CA ARG A 122 -1.17 7.96 -9.16
C ARG A 122 -0.20 8.69 -8.23
N ILE A 123 0.70 7.95 -7.58
CA ILE A 123 1.76 8.53 -6.74
C ILE A 123 2.75 9.31 -7.60
N PHE A 124 3.15 8.74 -8.74
CA PHE A 124 4.04 9.39 -9.70
C PHE A 124 3.45 10.68 -10.24
N ASP A 125 2.18 10.66 -10.65
CA ASP A 125 1.50 11.86 -11.18
C ASP A 125 1.42 12.97 -10.14
N ALA A 126 1.14 12.61 -8.89
CA ALA A 126 1.05 13.56 -7.77
C ALA A 126 2.40 14.12 -7.30
N CYS A 127 3.52 13.49 -7.66
CA CYS A 127 4.84 13.91 -7.22
C CYS A 127 5.22 15.28 -7.77
N ALA A 128 5.62 16.19 -6.87
CA ALA A 128 6.01 17.56 -7.21
C ALA A 128 7.44 17.70 -7.77
N SER A 129 8.24 16.62 -7.74
CA SER A 129 9.60 16.65 -8.28
C SER A 129 9.60 16.98 -9.78
N ALA A 130 10.46 17.90 -10.20
CA ALA A 130 10.71 18.19 -11.61
C ALA A 130 11.54 17.09 -12.28
N ASP A 131 12.37 16.36 -11.51
CA ASP A 131 13.15 15.20 -11.96
C ASP A 131 12.50 13.92 -11.44
N LYS A 132 11.56 13.40 -12.21
CA LYS A 132 10.90 12.13 -11.86
C LYS A 132 10.86 11.19 -13.06
N THR A 133 11.12 9.92 -12.78
CA THR A 133 11.15 8.85 -13.78
C THR A 133 10.25 7.71 -13.32
N MET A 134 9.56 7.07 -14.26
CA MET A 134 8.78 5.87 -13.99
C MET A 134 9.22 4.74 -14.91
N HIS A 135 9.42 3.56 -14.33
CA HIS A 135 9.69 2.32 -15.06
C HIS A 135 8.66 1.25 -14.67
N CYS A 136 8.21 0.48 -15.65
CA CYS A 136 7.38 -0.71 -15.40
C CYS A 136 8.20 -1.97 -15.68
N ILE A 137 8.31 -2.86 -14.70
CA ILE A 137 8.96 -4.18 -14.82
C ILE A 137 7.87 -5.20 -15.16
N GLN A 138 7.83 -5.61 -16.40
CA GLN A 138 6.81 -6.52 -16.91
C GLN A 138 6.92 -7.91 -16.28
N GLY A 139 5.81 -8.45 -15.82
CA GLY A 139 5.70 -9.76 -15.18
C GLY A 139 6.25 -9.82 -13.76
N ALA A 140 6.85 -8.75 -13.23
CA ALA A 140 7.35 -8.74 -11.86
C ALA A 140 6.21 -8.78 -10.85
N THR A 141 6.33 -9.66 -9.86
CA THR A 141 5.48 -9.68 -8.66
C THR A 141 6.06 -8.77 -7.57
N HIS A 142 5.26 -8.45 -6.55
CA HIS A 142 5.70 -7.55 -5.48
C HIS A 142 7.00 -7.98 -4.79
N TYR A 143 7.17 -9.28 -4.59
CA TYR A 143 8.30 -9.85 -3.85
C TYR A 143 9.33 -10.55 -4.75
N PHE A 144 9.18 -10.51 -6.06
CA PHE A 144 10.04 -11.24 -7.02
C PHE A 144 10.19 -12.73 -6.71
N SER A 145 9.17 -13.36 -6.13
CA SER A 145 9.21 -14.78 -5.78
C SER A 145 9.43 -15.64 -7.02
N GLY A 146 10.57 -16.37 -7.05
CA GLY A 146 10.95 -17.18 -8.21
C GLY A 146 11.38 -16.37 -9.44
N GLN A 147 11.68 -15.08 -9.30
CA GLN A 147 11.99 -14.15 -10.39
C GLN A 147 13.35 -13.44 -10.20
N PRO A 148 14.47 -14.18 -10.04
CA PRO A 148 15.77 -13.57 -9.76
C PRO A 148 16.25 -12.65 -10.88
N GLU A 149 15.89 -12.95 -12.13
CA GLU A 149 16.27 -12.13 -13.30
C GLU A 149 15.54 -10.77 -13.30
N LEU A 150 14.26 -10.74 -12.93
CA LEU A 150 13.50 -9.50 -12.82
C LEU A 150 13.95 -8.65 -11.63
N LEU A 151 14.37 -9.32 -10.54
CA LEU A 151 14.99 -8.63 -9.41
C LEU A 151 16.31 -7.97 -9.82
N ALA A 152 17.18 -8.69 -10.55
CA ALA A 152 18.43 -8.16 -11.08
C ALA A 152 18.18 -6.97 -12.02
N LEU A 153 17.27 -7.12 -12.97
CA LEU A 153 16.86 -6.04 -13.87
C LEU A 153 16.39 -4.79 -13.11
N THR A 154 15.61 -4.99 -12.05
CA THR A 154 15.13 -3.88 -11.23
C THR A 154 16.29 -3.19 -10.51
N ALA A 155 17.23 -3.96 -9.95
CA ALA A 155 18.41 -3.42 -9.29
C ALA A 155 19.30 -2.65 -10.26
N ASP A 156 19.54 -3.17 -11.46
CA ASP A 156 20.31 -2.48 -12.50
C ASP A 156 19.64 -1.19 -12.96
N THR A 157 18.32 -1.20 -13.09
CA THR A 157 17.52 0.00 -13.40
C THR A 157 17.70 1.08 -12.34
N CYS A 158 17.63 0.71 -11.05
CA CYS A 158 17.87 1.63 -9.94
C CYS A 158 19.29 2.18 -9.98
N LEU A 159 20.29 1.32 -10.17
CA LEU A 159 21.69 1.66 -10.20
C LEU A 159 21.99 2.65 -11.34
N ALA A 160 21.55 2.35 -12.55
CA ALA A 160 21.73 3.21 -13.70
C ALA A 160 21.11 4.60 -13.48
N TRP A 161 19.87 4.63 -12.97
CA TRP A 161 19.17 5.89 -12.67
C TRP A 161 19.91 6.74 -11.63
N MET A 162 20.47 6.10 -10.59
CA MET A 162 21.26 6.79 -9.55
C MET A 162 22.60 7.29 -10.10
N GLN A 163 23.28 6.51 -10.96
CA GLN A 163 24.55 6.90 -11.60
C GLN A 163 24.37 8.11 -12.49
N GLU A 164 23.34 8.14 -13.33
CA GLU A 164 23.02 9.27 -14.21
C GLU A 164 22.90 10.58 -13.42
N ARG A 165 22.41 10.52 -12.20
CA ARG A 165 22.18 11.66 -11.29
C ARG A 165 23.32 11.90 -10.32
N ARG A 166 24.42 11.12 -10.41
CA ARG A 166 25.58 11.22 -9.51
C ARG A 166 25.18 11.11 -8.03
N LEU A 167 24.20 10.24 -7.72
CA LEU A 167 23.73 10.00 -6.37
C LEU A 167 24.53 8.91 -5.64
N LEU A 168 25.43 8.25 -6.34
CA LEU A 168 26.34 7.26 -5.76
C LEU A 168 27.67 7.93 -5.46
N VAL A 169 28.19 7.68 -4.25
CA VAL A 169 29.51 8.12 -3.80
C VAL A 169 30.53 7.03 -4.12
#